data_02d9095fe95a3bf8b49ff1cfff18cadd
#
_entry.id   02d9095fe95a3bf8b49ff1cfff18cadd
#
_cell.length_a   1.000
_cell.length_b   1.000
_cell.length_c   1.000
_cell.angle_alpha   90.00
_cell.angle_beta   90.00
_cell.angle_gamma   90.00
#
_symmetry.space_group_name_H-M   'P 1'
#
loop_
_entity.id
_entity.type
_entity.pdbx_description
1 polymer ?
#
loop_
_entity_poly.entity_id
_entity_poly.type
_entity_poly.pdbx_seq_one_letter_code
_entity_poly.pdbx_strand_id
1 'polypeptide(L)'
;MSFYNFENTDHEEEDIHYMKLALEEAKKALNEDEIPIGAIVVSKNRIIGRGYNLTERFNDVTAHAEMQAFTSAAQTIGGKYLRDCTLYVTIEPCVMCAGASYWTQIGRIVYGAREEKRGFISKNASLLHPKTVLKGGVMAEECGALMKSFFSKKR
;
A
#
# COMPACT_ATOMS: atom_id res chain seq x y z
N MET A 1 -4.37 6.98 -23.19
CA MET A 1 -5.16 5.86 -22.61
C MET A 1 -4.50 5.41 -21.31
N SER A 2 -5.28 5.30 -20.25
CA SER A 2 -4.76 4.86 -18.96
C SER A 2 -4.69 3.33 -18.91
N PHE A 3 -3.61 2.80 -18.33
CA PHE A 3 -3.47 1.37 -18.05
C PHE A 3 -4.30 0.92 -16.84
N TYR A 4 -4.82 1.86 -16.07
CA TYR A 4 -5.41 1.57 -14.77
C TYR A 4 -6.82 2.09 -14.67
N ASN A 5 -7.61 1.39 -13.86
CA ASN A 5 -9.01 1.66 -13.64
C ASN A 5 -9.15 2.60 -12.43
N PHE A 6 -8.96 3.90 -12.66
CA PHE A 6 -9.05 4.89 -11.60
C PHE A 6 -10.49 5.02 -11.12
N GLU A 7 -10.63 5.05 -9.81
CA GLU A 7 -11.94 5.17 -9.16
C GLU A 7 -12.47 6.58 -9.30
N ASN A 8 -13.75 6.70 -9.63
CA ASN A 8 -14.46 7.97 -9.71
C ASN A 8 -15.62 8.08 -8.73
N THR A 9 -15.73 7.13 -7.79
CA THR A 9 -16.73 7.18 -6.72
C THR A 9 -16.11 7.77 -5.45
N ASP A 10 -16.97 8.32 -4.58
CA ASP A 10 -16.52 8.98 -3.37
C ASP A 10 -16.67 8.08 -2.15
N HIS A 11 -15.54 7.68 -1.56
CA HIS A 11 -15.47 6.95 -0.30
C HIS A 11 -14.55 7.69 0.66
N GLU A 12 -14.55 9.01 0.60
CA GLU A 12 -13.52 9.83 1.25
C GLU A 12 -13.39 9.59 2.75
N GLU A 13 -14.51 9.57 3.48
CA GLU A 13 -14.47 9.36 4.93
C GLU A 13 -13.88 8.01 5.30
N GLU A 14 -14.31 6.97 4.62
CA GLU A 14 -13.82 5.62 4.84
C GLU A 14 -12.34 5.51 4.47
N ASP A 15 -11.96 6.10 3.34
CA ASP A 15 -10.58 6.04 2.88
C ASP A 15 -9.63 6.79 3.82
N ILE A 16 -10.04 7.93 4.34
CA ILE A 16 -9.25 8.67 5.33
C ILE A 16 -9.11 7.85 6.62
N HIS A 17 -10.20 7.25 7.07
CA HIS A 17 -10.18 6.42 8.27
C HIS A 17 -9.16 5.30 8.16
N TYR A 18 -9.18 4.53 7.08
CA TYR A 18 -8.26 3.42 6.90
C TYR A 18 -6.85 3.88 6.56
N MET A 19 -6.69 4.99 5.84
CA MET A 19 -5.36 5.52 5.57
C MET A 19 -4.67 5.97 6.86
N LYS A 20 -5.41 6.50 7.83
CA LYS A 20 -4.86 6.82 9.15
C LYS A 20 -4.30 5.58 9.84
N LEU A 21 -4.97 4.44 9.69
CA LEU A 21 -4.49 3.18 10.25
C LEU A 21 -3.26 2.65 9.52
N ALA A 22 -3.21 2.84 8.20
CA ALA A 22 -1.99 2.53 7.44
C ALA A 22 -0.82 3.43 7.88
N LEU A 23 -1.09 4.71 8.16
CA LEU A 23 -0.09 5.63 8.71
C LEU A 23 0.44 5.18 10.08
N GLU A 24 -0.41 4.61 10.92
CA GLU A 24 0.05 4.04 12.20
C GLU A 24 1.05 2.90 11.97
N GLU A 25 0.83 2.08 10.94
CA GLU A 25 1.82 1.05 10.57
C GLU A 25 3.11 1.68 10.07
N ALA A 26 3.02 2.75 9.27
CA ALA A 26 4.20 3.48 8.79
C ALA A 26 5.03 4.06 9.95
N LYS A 27 4.36 4.54 10.99
CA LYS A 27 5.05 5.06 12.19
C LYS A 27 5.80 3.97 12.94
N LYS A 28 5.29 2.75 12.94
CA LYS A 28 6.02 1.61 13.52
C LYS A 28 7.34 1.38 12.77
N ALA A 29 7.31 1.45 11.44
CA ALA A 29 8.51 1.35 10.62
C ALA A 29 9.49 2.48 10.99
N LEU A 30 9.01 3.71 11.07
CA LEU A 30 9.83 4.86 11.43
C LEU A 30 10.52 4.65 12.79
N ASN A 31 9.81 4.13 13.78
CA ASN A 31 10.35 3.88 15.11
C ASN A 31 11.43 2.79 15.11
N GLU A 32 11.43 1.93 14.11
CA GLU A 32 12.43 0.87 13.94
C GLU A 32 13.52 1.25 12.94
N ASP A 33 13.60 2.53 12.59
CA ASP A 33 14.57 3.06 11.62
C ASP A 33 14.46 2.41 10.23
N GLU A 34 13.25 2.06 9.86
CA GLU A 34 12.89 1.56 8.54
C GLU A 34 12.23 2.66 7.72
N ILE A 35 12.26 2.55 6.40
CA ILE A 35 11.54 3.49 5.53
C ILE A 35 10.06 3.44 5.94
N PRO A 36 9.45 4.60 6.29
CA PRO A 36 8.13 4.64 6.92
C PRO A 36 6.99 4.47 5.92
N ILE A 37 6.77 3.23 5.52
CA ILE A 37 5.66 2.82 4.67
C ILE A 37 4.83 1.81 5.44
N GLY A 38 3.52 2.02 5.48
CA GLY A 38 2.58 1.13 6.13
C GLY A 38 1.46 0.74 5.20
N ALA A 39 0.89 -0.43 5.44
CA ALA A 39 -0.19 -0.96 4.63
C ALA A 39 -1.17 -1.77 5.47
N ILE A 40 -2.44 -1.72 5.11
CA ILE A 40 -3.47 -2.58 5.68
C ILE A 40 -4.33 -3.13 4.55
N VAL A 41 -4.90 -4.31 4.77
CA VAL A 41 -5.90 -4.89 3.87
C VAL A 41 -7.22 -4.96 4.64
N VAL A 42 -8.28 -4.46 4.01
CA VAL A 42 -9.61 -4.36 4.60
C VAL A 42 -10.59 -5.19 3.80
N SER A 43 -11.43 -5.96 4.46
CA SER A 43 -12.53 -6.70 3.87
C SER A 43 -13.78 -6.54 4.73
N LYS A 44 -14.89 -6.12 4.13
CA LYS A 44 -16.18 -5.97 4.83
C LYS A 44 -16.04 -5.15 6.12
N ASN A 45 -15.39 -4.00 6.01
CA ASN A 45 -15.15 -3.06 7.11
C ASN A 45 -14.28 -3.63 8.26
N ARG A 46 -13.49 -4.66 7.96
CA ARG A 46 -12.60 -5.27 8.96
C ARG A 46 -11.18 -5.30 8.41
N ILE A 47 -10.22 -4.96 9.26
CA ILE A 47 -8.80 -5.09 8.90
C ILE A 47 -8.43 -6.56 9.01
N ILE A 48 -8.00 -7.16 7.89
CA ILE A 48 -7.63 -8.57 7.84
C ILE A 48 -6.14 -8.78 7.66
N GLY A 49 -5.38 -7.72 7.38
CA GLY A 49 -3.94 -7.81 7.26
C GLY A 49 -3.29 -6.46 7.50
N ARG A 50 -2.08 -6.48 8.08
CA ARG A 50 -1.28 -5.30 8.36
C ARG A 50 0.16 -5.56 7.99
N GLY A 51 0.88 -4.51 7.62
CA GLY A 51 2.30 -4.61 7.37
C GLY A 51 2.96 -3.25 7.40
N TYR A 52 4.23 -3.23 7.71
CA TYR A 52 5.07 -2.06 7.55
C TYR A 52 6.44 -2.51 7.09
N ASN A 53 7.19 -1.61 6.47
CA ASN A 53 8.47 -1.96 5.88
C ASN A 53 9.44 -2.50 6.93
N LEU A 54 10.03 -3.65 6.66
CA LEU A 54 10.98 -4.35 7.54
C LEU A 54 12.19 -4.89 6.77
N THR A 55 12.56 -4.22 5.67
CA THR A 55 13.65 -4.70 4.81
C THR A 55 14.99 -4.79 5.55
N GLU A 56 15.27 -3.85 6.44
CA GLU A 56 16.51 -3.84 7.21
C GLU A 56 16.49 -4.92 8.31
N ARG A 57 15.41 -4.93 9.09
CA ARG A 57 15.29 -5.87 10.20
C ARG A 57 15.35 -7.33 9.75
N PHE A 58 14.68 -7.65 8.63
CA PHE A 58 14.64 -9.02 8.12
C PHE A 58 15.79 -9.33 7.15
N ASN A 59 16.59 -8.32 6.81
CA ASN A 59 17.62 -8.44 5.78
C ASN A 59 17.01 -9.06 4.51
N ASP A 60 15.91 -8.49 4.06
CA ASP A 60 15.08 -9.03 2.99
C ASP A 60 14.52 -7.87 2.15
N VAL A 61 14.98 -7.74 0.91
CA VAL A 61 14.57 -6.68 0.00
C VAL A 61 13.08 -6.77 -0.37
N THR A 62 12.43 -7.92 -0.15
CA THR A 62 11.00 -8.09 -0.44
C THR A 62 10.10 -7.79 0.75
N ALA A 63 10.66 -7.48 1.93
CA ALA A 63 9.88 -7.27 3.14
C ALA A 63 9.22 -5.88 3.17
N HIS A 64 8.53 -5.53 2.10
CA HIS A 64 7.74 -4.31 1.98
C HIS A 64 6.43 -4.42 2.76
N ALA A 65 5.87 -3.27 3.11
CA ALA A 65 4.61 -3.21 3.85
C ALA A 65 3.49 -3.99 3.15
N GLU A 66 3.36 -3.81 1.84
CA GLU A 66 2.31 -4.44 1.05
C GLU A 66 2.45 -5.97 1.06
N MET A 67 3.67 -6.46 0.89
CA MET A 67 3.91 -7.91 0.87
C MET A 67 3.47 -8.56 2.16
N GLN A 68 3.78 -7.93 3.28
CA GLN A 68 3.37 -8.44 4.59
C GLN A 68 1.87 -8.35 4.80
N ALA A 69 1.25 -7.26 4.36
CA ALA A 69 -0.19 -7.09 4.47
C ALA A 69 -0.93 -8.15 3.65
N PHE A 70 -0.46 -8.45 2.43
CA PHE A 70 -1.06 -9.50 1.59
C PHE A 70 -0.96 -10.87 2.26
N THR A 71 0.22 -11.23 2.76
CA THR A 71 0.43 -12.52 3.41
C THR A 71 -0.46 -12.66 4.64
N SER A 72 -0.51 -11.61 5.47
CA SER A 72 -1.35 -11.58 6.67
C SER A 72 -2.83 -11.71 6.32
N ALA A 73 -3.29 -10.99 5.30
CA ALA A 73 -4.68 -11.03 4.86
C ALA A 73 -5.06 -12.43 4.34
N ALA A 74 -4.19 -13.02 3.53
CA ALA A 74 -4.44 -14.36 2.99
C ALA A 74 -4.57 -15.40 4.10
N GLN A 75 -3.75 -15.31 5.12
CA GLN A 75 -3.84 -16.20 6.28
C GLN A 75 -5.14 -16.01 7.04
N THR A 76 -5.56 -14.76 7.23
CA THR A 76 -6.78 -14.44 7.97
C THR A 76 -8.03 -15.00 7.28
N ILE A 77 -8.13 -14.86 5.95
CA ILE A 77 -9.30 -15.36 5.23
C ILE A 77 -9.18 -16.82 4.79
N GLY A 78 -7.98 -17.41 4.93
CA GLY A 78 -7.75 -18.80 4.56
C GLY A 78 -7.71 -19.03 3.04
N GLY A 79 -7.26 -18.03 2.28
CA GLY A 79 -7.18 -18.13 0.82
C GLY A 79 -6.28 -17.08 0.23
N LYS A 80 -5.71 -17.35 -0.93
CA LYS A 80 -4.71 -16.49 -1.56
C LYS A 80 -5.28 -15.32 -2.37
N TYR A 81 -6.57 -15.37 -2.72
CA TYR A 81 -7.18 -14.34 -3.53
C TYR A 81 -7.92 -13.32 -2.65
N LEU A 82 -7.66 -12.04 -2.92
CA LEU A 82 -8.18 -10.92 -2.12
C LEU A 82 -9.16 -10.07 -2.94
N ARG A 83 -10.03 -10.73 -3.71
CA ARG A 83 -10.91 -10.08 -4.71
C ARG A 83 -11.83 -9.03 -4.12
N ASP A 84 -12.35 -9.26 -2.92
CA ASP A 84 -13.30 -8.36 -2.28
C ASP A 84 -12.63 -7.48 -1.22
N CYS A 85 -11.32 -7.31 -1.33
CA CYS A 85 -10.54 -6.58 -0.35
C CYS A 85 -9.98 -5.28 -0.92
N THR A 86 -9.66 -4.35 -0.03
CA THR A 86 -8.99 -3.09 -0.37
C THR A 86 -7.65 -3.03 0.33
N LEU A 87 -6.59 -2.73 -0.42
CA LEU A 87 -5.28 -2.39 0.14
C LEU A 87 -5.23 -0.88 0.34
N TYR A 88 -4.89 -0.45 1.56
CA TYR A 88 -4.53 0.94 1.85
C TYR A 88 -3.04 0.96 2.13
N VAL A 89 -2.31 1.78 1.41
CA VAL A 89 -0.86 1.89 1.54
C VAL A 89 -0.45 3.35 1.50
N THR A 90 0.46 3.75 2.38
CA THR A 90 0.79 5.16 2.55
C THR A 90 1.53 5.77 1.36
N ILE A 91 2.28 4.97 0.62
CA ILE A 91 3.03 5.41 -0.56
C ILE A 91 2.63 4.54 -1.74
N GLU A 92 2.59 5.12 -2.93
CA GLU A 92 2.34 4.39 -4.18
C GLU A 92 3.21 3.13 -4.24
N PRO A 93 2.64 1.95 -4.49
CA PRO A 93 3.42 0.71 -4.55
C PRO A 93 4.51 0.72 -5.60
N CYS A 94 5.61 0.06 -5.30
CA CYS A 94 6.66 -0.18 -6.30
C CYS A 94 6.21 -1.28 -7.28
N VAL A 95 7.01 -1.51 -8.31
CA VAL A 95 6.73 -2.51 -9.35
C VAL A 95 6.57 -3.91 -8.76
N MET A 96 7.40 -4.28 -7.78
CA MET A 96 7.31 -5.58 -7.13
C MET A 96 5.97 -5.79 -6.43
N CYS A 97 5.54 -4.79 -5.65
CA CYS A 97 4.28 -4.89 -4.91
C CYS A 97 3.07 -4.79 -5.83
N ALA A 98 3.15 -3.98 -6.89
CA ALA A 98 2.11 -3.94 -7.91
C ALA A 98 1.95 -5.31 -8.58
N GLY A 99 3.06 -5.95 -8.94
CA GLY A 99 3.04 -7.31 -9.48
C GLY A 99 2.46 -8.32 -8.52
N ALA A 100 2.82 -8.23 -7.23
CA ALA A 100 2.24 -9.09 -6.20
C ALA A 100 0.72 -8.89 -6.11
N SER A 101 0.27 -7.63 -6.15
CA SER A 101 -1.17 -7.33 -6.10
C SER A 101 -1.93 -7.97 -7.28
N TYR A 102 -1.30 -8.02 -8.45
CA TYR A 102 -1.88 -8.71 -9.62
C TYR A 102 -2.22 -10.17 -9.27
N TRP A 103 -1.31 -10.87 -8.64
CA TRP A 103 -1.51 -12.28 -8.30
C TRP A 103 -2.53 -12.47 -7.18
N THR A 104 -2.67 -11.52 -6.26
CA THR A 104 -3.71 -11.57 -5.23
C THR A 104 -5.09 -11.27 -5.80
N GLN A 105 -5.16 -10.67 -6.98
CA GLN A 105 -6.40 -10.21 -7.62
C GLN A 105 -7.17 -9.23 -6.73
N ILE A 106 -6.44 -8.40 -5.97
CA ILE A 106 -7.07 -7.47 -5.03
C ILE A 106 -8.08 -6.58 -5.73
N GLY A 107 -9.20 -6.33 -5.07
CA GLY A 107 -10.29 -5.57 -5.68
C GLY A 107 -10.01 -4.08 -5.80
N ARG A 108 -9.29 -3.50 -4.83
CA ARG A 108 -9.09 -2.05 -4.79
C ARG A 108 -7.76 -1.73 -4.14
N ILE A 109 -7.04 -0.75 -4.69
CA ILE A 109 -5.82 -0.19 -4.08
C ILE A 109 -6.03 1.29 -3.88
N VAL A 110 -5.81 1.75 -2.64
CA VAL A 110 -5.83 3.16 -2.27
C VAL A 110 -4.45 3.51 -1.73
N TYR A 111 -3.79 4.50 -2.35
CA TYR A 111 -2.48 4.93 -1.87
C TYR A 111 -2.51 6.40 -1.46
N GLY A 112 -1.56 6.78 -0.60
CA GLY A 112 -1.41 8.16 -0.15
C GLY A 112 -0.59 8.98 -1.13
N ALA A 113 0.72 9.08 -0.92
CA ALA A 113 1.60 9.89 -1.75
C ALA A 113 2.12 9.12 -2.98
N ARG A 114 2.36 9.84 -4.07
CA ARG A 114 3.01 9.31 -5.27
C ARG A 114 4.48 8.99 -4.99
N GLU A 115 4.98 7.98 -5.65
CA GLU A 115 6.41 7.66 -5.69
C GLU A 115 6.87 7.71 -7.15
N GLU A 116 7.35 8.86 -7.57
CA GLU A 116 7.62 9.11 -9.00
C GLU A 116 8.79 8.32 -9.55
N LYS A 117 9.76 7.97 -8.72
CA LYS A 117 10.96 7.24 -9.15
C LYS A 117 10.75 5.74 -9.23
N ARG A 118 10.14 5.15 -8.21
CA ARG A 118 10.03 3.70 -8.05
C ARG A 118 8.59 3.19 -8.10
N GLY A 119 7.62 4.09 -8.15
CA GLY A 119 6.22 3.72 -8.24
C GLY A 119 5.85 3.07 -9.56
N PHE A 120 4.81 2.26 -9.53
CA PHE A 120 4.41 1.49 -10.71
C PHE A 120 3.69 2.32 -11.78
N ILE A 121 3.05 3.42 -11.39
CA ILE A 121 2.19 4.19 -12.31
C ILE A 121 2.98 4.78 -13.47
N SER A 122 4.21 5.23 -13.21
CA SER A 122 5.04 5.88 -14.21
C SER A 122 5.77 4.90 -15.15
N LYS A 123 5.57 3.60 -15.00
CA LYS A 123 6.35 2.59 -15.74
C LYS A 123 5.82 2.26 -17.13
N ASN A 124 4.74 2.89 -17.55
CA ASN A 124 4.17 2.71 -18.88
C ASN A 124 3.87 1.24 -19.22
N ALA A 125 3.31 0.51 -18.24
CA ALA A 125 2.96 -0.89 -18.37
C ALA A 125 1.76 -1.21 -17.50
N SER A 126 0.96 -2.21 -17.89
CA SER A 126 -0.20 -2.67 -17.12
C SER A 126 0.27 -3.70 -16.09
N LEU A 127 0.42 -3.28 -14.84
CA LEU A 127 0.96 -4.12 -13.77
C LEU A 127 -0.09 -4.62 -12.78
N LEU A 128 -1.29 -4.05 -12.78
CA LEU A 128 -2.36 -4.47 -11.88
C LEU A 128 -3.32 -5.43 -12.59
N HIS A 129 -4.03 -6.22 -11.79
CA HIS A 129 -5.10 -7.05 -12.30
C HIS A 129 -6.15 -6.16 -13.01
N PRO A 130 -6.72 -6.58 -14.15
CA PRO A 130 -7.66 -5.73 -14.91
C PRO A 130 -8.87 -5.26 -14.11
N LYS A 131 -9.29 -6.02 -13.10
CA LYS A 131 -10.44 -5.66 -12.27
C LYS A 131 -10.08 -4.81 -11.06
N THR A 132 -8.79 -4.60 -10.78
CA THR A 132 -8.37 -3.78 -9.64
C THR A 132 -8.69 -2.31 -9.90
N VAL A 133 -9.41 -1.69 -8.96
CA VAL A 133 -9.72 -0.26 -9.00
C VAL A 133 -8.64 0.49 -8.22
N LEU A 134 -8.21 1.63 -8.73
CA LEU A 134 -7.09 2.38 -8.16
C LEU A 134 -7.54 3.78 -7.75
N LYS A 135 -7.12 4.22 -6.57
CA LYS A 135 -7.33 5.59 -6.10
C LYS A 135 -6.07 6.07 -5.40
N GLY A 136 -5.66 7.30 -5.69
CA GLY A 136 -4.48 7.89 -5.08
C GLY A 136 -4.77 9.23 -4.43
N GLY A 137 -3.80 9.72 -3.67
CA GLY A 137 -3.85 11.04 -3.08
C GLY A 137 -4.57 11.14 -1.75
N VAL A 138 -4.91 10.01 -1.14
CA VAL A 138 -5.59 10.02 0.16
C VAL A 138 -4.56 10.28 1.25
N MET A 139 -4.69 11.45 1.92
CA MET A 139 -3.72 11.92 2.93
C MET A 139 -2.29 12.00 2.39
N ALA A 140 -2.16 12.44 1.14
CA ALA A 140 -0.87 12.46 0.45
C ALA A 140 0.17 13.32 1.17
N GLU A 141 -0.22 14.46 1.75
CA GLU A 141 0.70 15.33 2.47
C GLU A 141 1.28 14.65 3.70
N GLU A 142 0.43 14.06 4.52
CA GLU A 142 0.85 13.38 5.75
C GLU A 142 1.73 12.17 5.44
N CYS A 143 1.35 11.39 4.43
CA CYS A 143 2.14 10.23 4.02
C CYS A 143 3.51 10.64 3.47
N GLY A 144 3.53 11.66 2.62
CA GLY A 144 4.78 12.19 2.07
C GLY A 144 5.68 12.83 3.12
N ALA A 145 5.09 13.48 4.12
CA ALA A 145 5.83 14.13 5.20
C ALA A 145 6.65 13.12 6.02
N LEU A 146 6.09 11.93 6.30
CA LEU A 146 6.83 10.88 6.99
C LEU A 146 8.07 10.45 6.20
N MET A 147 7.93 10.30 4.89
CA MET A 147 9.05 9.94 4.02
C MET A 147 10.13 11.01 4.04
N LYS A 148 9.75 12.27 3.91
CA LYS A 148 10.70 13.38 3.96
C LYS A 148 11.42 13.46 5.29
N SER A 149 10.70 13.28 6.39
CA SER A 149 11.26 13.27 7.74
C SER A 149 12.34 12.20 7.88
N PHE A 150 12.04 10.99 7.42
CA PHE A 150 12.99 9.88 7.49
C PHE A 150 14.27 10.17 6.70
N PHE A 151 14.14 10.58 5.43
CA PHE A 151 15.29 10.80 4.57
C PHE A 151 16.10 12.04 4.97
N SER A 152 15.48 13.07 5.52
CA SER A 152 16.21 14.24 5.99
C SER A 152 17.12 13.91 7.17
N LYS A 153 16.76 12.97 8.02
CA LYS A 153 17.57 12.51 9.13
C LYS A 153 18.76 11.64 8.70
N LYS A 154 18.72 11.10 7.49
CA LYS A 154 19.78 10.25 6.96
C LYS A 154 20.87 11.01 6.20
N ARG A 155 20.68 12.31 6.02
CA ARG A 155 21.65 13.17 5.33
C ARG A 155 22.69 13.73 6.27
#